data_dc5df5de007fa6cd94575ec816d28414
#
_entry.id   dc5df5de007fa6cd94575ec816d28414
#
_cell.length_a   1.000
_cell.length_b   1.000
_cell.length_c   1.000
_cell.angle_alpha   90.00
_cell.angle_beta   90.00
_cell.angle_gamma   90.00
#
_symmetry.space_group_name_H-M   'P 1'
#
loop_
_entity.id
_entity.type
_entity.pdbx_description
1 polymer ?
#
loop_
_entity_poly.entity_id
_entity_poly.type
_entity_poly.pdbx_seq_one_letter_code
_entity_poly.pdbx_strand_id
1 'polypeptide(L)'
;MKRILIANVGSTSYKYTVFEVDSKGACIELVRGGIERVSDYESAISQSLADLESKGFAKSSIDAVAFKTVVGGDVSGLREADEKVVDALEAMAYVAPAHNPPYAAAIRAFGRVLPSARKVALFETSFYQWADEAWKRYAVPQKWYEIGIRRYGFHGASHKFAAERVAELCGEAEAAESARMLYVNNGRMPLKRHFRMVNCHLGGSSSVCGIFDGAAVGASMGFTPQSGLPQNNRVGDLDAMAIPFAMETLKINVEEAVRQLSKEGGLLGISGVSNDMRDVRAAADAGNESAKAAIDVLAYSARSYIGQFMAQMGGLDAIGFSGGIAENNPWLRAKILEPLAGLGLKIDAWKNSALVKSEGVFSSPDSKIKAVAVVANEEIVIVREVARYIEK
;
A
#
# COMPACT_ATOMS: atom_id res chain seq x y z
N MET A 1 28.29 -0.99 5.62
CA MET A 1 27.04 -0.26 5.34
C MET A 1 26.77 -0.26 3.85
N LYS A 2 25.50 -0.28 3.44
CA LYS A 2 25.08 -0.25 2.03
C LYS A 2 24.32 1.04 1.76
N ARG A 3 24.57 1.66 0.63
CA ARG A 3 23.83 2.86 0.18
C ARG A 3 22.84 2.48 -0.89
N ILE A 4 21.56 2.65 -0.58
CA ILE A 4 20.44 2.28 -1.44
C ILE A 4 19.72 3.55 -1.85
N LEU A 5 19.59 3.77 -3.16
CA LEU A 5 18.76 4.81 -3.73
C LEU A 5 17.38 4.22 -4.02
N ILE A 6 16.34 4.73 -3.39
CA ILE A 6 14.95 4.41 -3.77
C ILE A 6 14.54 5.33 -4.91
N ALA A 7 14.05 4.73 -5.99
CA ALA A 7 13.43 5.41 -7.10
C ALA A 7 11.90 5.27 -7.02
N ASN A 8 11.21 6.34 -6.66
CA ASN A 8 9.75 6.42 -6.65
C ASN A 8 9.29 7.16 -7.91
N VAL A 9 8.75 6.39 -8.86
CA VAL A 9 8.49 6.85 -10.23
C VAL A 9 6.98 6.97 -10.44
N GLY A 10 6.53 8.17 -10.73
CA GLY A 10 5.16 8.47 -11.16
C GLY A 10 5.11 8.80 -12.65
N SER A 11 3.92 8.95 -13.22
CA SER A 11 3.73 9.24 -14.66
C SER A 11 4.38 10.56 -15.12
N THR A 12 4.51 11.53 -14.22
CA THR A 12 5.09 12.86 -14.52
C THR A 12 6.02 13.33 -13.41
N SER A 13 6.43 12.45 -12.51
CA SER A 13 7.31 12.82 -11.40
C SER A 13 8.31 11.70 -11.12
N TYR A 14 9.47 12.09 -10.63
CA TYR A 14 10.48 11.18 -10.13
C TYR A 14 10.98 11.71 -8.79
N LYS A 15 10.78 10.92 -7.74
CA LYS A 15 11.27 11.21 -6.40
C LYS A 15 12.31 10.19 -6.00
N TYR A 16 13.33 10.61 -5.29
CA TYR A 16 14.37 9.72 -4.83
C TYR A 16 14.73 9.99 -3.37
N THR A 17 15.13 8.93 -2.69
CA THR A 17 15.66 8.99 -1.33
C THR A 17 16.86 8.05 -1.26
N VAL A 18 17.97 8.52 -0.70
CA VAL A 18 19.16 7.69 -0.46
C VAL A 18 19.20 7.34 1.03
N PHE A 19 19.31 6.06 1.30
CA PHE A 19 19.47 5.50 2.64
C PHE A 19 20.83 4.85 2.79
N GLU A 20 21.35 4.90 4.00
CA GLU A 20 22.44 4.04 4.46
C GLU A 20 21.87 2.95 5.36
N VAL A 21 22.25 1.70 5.10
CA VAL A 21 21.73 0.51 5.81
C VAL A 21 22.90 -0.26 6.41
N ASP A 22 22.81 -0.56 7.70
CA ASP A 22 23.79 -1.40 8.37
C ASP A 22 23.48 -2.90 8.22
N SER A 23 24.39 -3.75 8.67
CA SER A 23 24.24 -5.20 8.63
C SER A 23 23.10 -5.74 9.51
N LYS A 24 22.56 -4.94 10.43
CA LYS A 24 21.42 -5.28 11.27
C LYS A 24 20.09 -4.80 10.69
N GLY A 25 20.12 -4.06 9.56
CA GLY A 25 18.94 -3.52 8.89
C GLY A 25 18.46 -2.19 9.48
N ALA A 26 19.28 -1.52 10.30
CA ALA A 26 18.98 -0.15 10.69
C ALA A 26 19.23 0.79 9.50
N CYS A 27 18.27 1.66 9.22
CA CYS A 27 18.24 2.52 8.04
C CYS A 27 18.32 3.99 8.47
N ILE A 28 19.20 4.74 7.83
CA ILE A 28 19.35 6.20 8.03
C ILE A 28 19.07 6.87 6.68
N GLU A 29 18.10 7.77 6.64
CA GLU A 29 17.88 8.63 5.48
C GLU A 29 19.01 9.66 5.41
N LEU A 30 19.70 9.70 4.27
CA LEU A 30 20.81 10.63 4.04
C LEU A 30 20.38 11.87 3.26
N VAL A 31 19.59 11.65 2.20
CA VAL A 31 19.15 12.74 1.32
C VAL A 31 17.88 12.35 0.58
N ARG A 32 17.01 13.33 0.39
CA ARG A 32 15.77 13.20 -0.38
C ARG A 32 15.69 14.31 -1.43
N GLY A 33 15.11 13.98 -2.59
CA GLY A 33 14.89 14.94 -3.66
C GLY A 33 13.80 14.48 -4.61
N GLY A 34 13.52 15.30 -5.63
CA GLY A 34 12.55 14.96 -6.65
C GLY A 34 12.54 15.94 -7.80
N ILE A 35 12.01 15.47 -8.93
CA ILE A 35 11.84 16.22 -10.16
C ILE A 35 10.38 16.06 -10.58
N GLU A 36 9.73 17.17 -10.79
CA GLU A 36 8.34 17.23 -11.27
C GLU A 36 8.32 17.51 -12.78
N ARG A 37 7.21 17.19 -13.43
CA ARG A 37 6.99 17.35 -14.87
C ARG A 37 8.02 16.60 -15.70
N VAL A 38 8.35 15.38 -15.30
CA VAL A 38 9.27 14.50 -16.02
C VAL A 38 8.65 14.10 -17.35
N SER A 39 9.35 14.42 -18.44
CA SER A 39 9.06 13.98 -19.81
C SER A 39 10.07 12.96 -20.32
N ASP A 40 11.27 12.95 -19.76
CA ASP A 40 12.34 11.99 -20.02
C ASP A 40 13.00 11.55 -18.70
N TYR A 41 12.93 10.25 -18.42
CA TYR A 41 13.48 9.70 -17.18
C TYR A 41 15.01 9.68 -17.19
N GLU A 42 15.67 9.54 -18.34
CA GLU A 42 17.13 9.53 -18.41
C GLU A 42 17.73 10.87 -17.99
N SER A 43 17.15 11.96 -18.51
CA SER A 43 17.51 13.32 -18.11
C SER A 43 17.20 13.58 -16.63
N ALA A 44 16.03 13.18 -16.14
CA ALA A 44 15.65 13.37 -14.74
C ALA A 44 16.57 12.60 -13.78
N ILE A 45 16.91 11.35 -14.11
CA ILE A 45 17.84 10.55 -13.30
C ILE A 45 19.24 11.17 -13.33
N SER A 46 19.72 11.59 -14.50
CA SER A 46 21.04 12.26 -14.63
C SER A 46 21.11 13.53 -13.79
N GLN A 47 20.06 14.35 -13.80
CA GLN A 47 19.94 15.55 -12.98
C GLN A 47 19.94 15.22 -11.48
N SER A 48 19.20 14.17 -11.07
CA SER A 48 19.16 13.75 -9.66
C SER A 48 20.52 13.25 -9.16
N LEU A 49 21.25 12.53 -10.00
CA LEU A 49 22.61 12.07 -9.66
C LEU A 49 23.61 13.23 -9.59
N ALA A 50 23.47 14.25 -10.46
CA ALA A 50 24.29 15.47 -10.36
C ALA A 50 23.97 16.26 -9.07
N ASP A 51 22.70 16.34 -8.66
CA ASP A 51 22.28 16.93 -7.38
C ASP A 51 22.88 16.17 -6.21
N LEU A 52 22.87 14.85 -6.22
CA LEU A 52 23.52 14.01 -5.21
C LEU A 52 25.02 14.27 -5.12
N GLU A 53 25.72 14.36 -6.25
CA GLU A 53 27.16 14.67 -6.29
C GLU A 53 27.46 16.05 -5.72
N SER A 54 26.61 17.06 -6.00
CA SER A 54 26.74 18.40 -5.42
C SER A 54 26.63 18.44 -3.88
N LYS A 55 25.89 17.44 -3.33
CA LYS A 55 25.70 17.23 -1.88
C LYS A 55 26.75 16.29 -1.26
N GLY A 56 27.78 15.91 -2.02
CA GLY A 56 28.87 15.07 -1.56
C GLY A 56 28.64 13.56 -1.67
N PHE A 57 27.60 13.13 -2.39
CA PHE A 57 27.31 11.70 -2.60
C PHE A 57 27.75 11.29 -4.00
N ALA A 58 28.92 10.69 -4.13
CA ALA A 58 29.42 10.20 -5.42
C ALA A 58 28.51 9.09 -5.99
N LYS A 59 28.28 9.08 -7.29
CA LYS A 59 27.53 8.03 -8.00
C LYS A 59 28.05 6.63 -7.69
N SER A 60 29.38 6.47 -7.61
CA SER A 60 30.04 5.19 -7.29
C SER A 60 29.80 4.70 -5.87
N SER A 61 29.27 5.55 -4.97
CA SER A 61 28.94 5.17 -3.62
C SER A 61 27.55 4.52 -3.47
N ILE A 62 26.75 4.48 -4.55
CA ILE A 62 25.43 3.86 -4.55
C ILE A 62 25.59 2.36 -4.88
N ASP A 63 25.31 1.50 -3.92
CA ASP A 63 25.41 0.04 -4.08
C ASP A 63 24.22 -0.52 -4.91
N ALA A 64 23.02 0.01 -4.69
CA ALA A 64 21.83 -0.43 -5.43
C ALA A 64 20.80 0.69 -5.63
N VAL A 65 19.99 0.52 -6.69
CA VAL A 65 18.76 1.28 -6.93
C VAL A 65 17.58 0.35 -6.65
N ALA A 66 16.70 0.78 -5.76
CA ALA A 66 15.49 0.08 -5.36
C ALA A 66 14.27 0.68 -6.07
N PHE A 67 13.48 -0.17 -6.73
CA PHE A 67 12.24 0.21 -7.40
C PHE A 67 11.04 -0.36 -6.65
N LYS A 68 10.10 0.50 -6.28
CA LYS A 68 8.80 0.09 -5.73
C LYS A 68 7.85 -0.22 -6.89
N THR A 69 8.05 -1.35 -7.56
CA THR A 69 7.22 -1.77 -8.69
C THR A 69 5.83 -2.25 -8.22
N VAL A 70 4.83 -2.19 -9.10
CA VAL A 70 3.45 -2.42 -8.69
C VAL A 70 3.02 -3.87 -8.92
N VAL A 71 2.85 -4.32 -10.15
CA VAL A 71 2.35 -5.65 -10.47
C VAL A 71 3.03 -6.20 -11.71
N GLY A 72 3.49 -7.44 -11.64
CA GLY A 72 4.17 -8.15 -12.75
C GLY A 72 3.49 -9.49 -13.10
N GLY A 73 2.20 -9.67 -12.79
CA GLY A 73 1.53 -10.94 -12.99
C GLY A 73 2.13 -12.05 -12.12
N ASP A 74 2.78 -13.02 -12.75
CA ASP A 74 3.47 -14.11 -12.06
C ASP A 74 4.85 -13.70 -11.53
N VAL A 75 5.39 -12.57 -11.99
CA VAL A 75 6.64 -12.00 -11.47
C VAL A 75 6.32 -11.16 -10.25
N SER A 76 6.77 -11.59 -9.08
CA SER A 76 6.57 -10.92 -7.79
C SER A 76 7.76 -11.19 -6.87
N GLY A 77 7.76 -10.61 -5.67
CA GLY A 77 8.86 -10.72 -4.70
C GLY A 77 9.92 -9.65 -4.93
N LEU A 78 11.14 -9.93 -4.42
CA LEU A 78 12.35 -9.19 -4.76
C LEU A 78 12.98 -9.84 -6.00
N ARG A 79 13.31 -9.01 -6.99
CA ARG A 79 13.90 -9.43 -8.26
C ARG A 79 15.00 -8.48 -8.69
N GLU A 80 16.03 -8.99 -9.41
CA GLU A 80 16.84 -8.10 -10.24
C GLU A 80 15.91 -7.38 -11.21
N ALA A 81 16.02 -6.07 -11.31
CA ALA A 81 15.24 -5.26 -12.23
C ALA A 81 15.88 -5.31 -13.63
N ASP A 82 15.79 -6.48 -14.25
CA ASP A 82 16.25 -6.83 -15.60
C ASP A 82 15.11 -6.73 -16.64
N GLU A 83 15.38 -7.09 -17.89
CA GLU A 83 14.36 -7.06 -18.95
C GLU A 83 13.18 -7.99 -18.66
N LYS A 84 13.36 -9.10 -17.90
CA LYS A 84 12.21 -9.95 -17.50
C LYS A 84 11.24 -9.22 -16.58
N VAL A 85 11.76 -8.41 -15.67
CA VAL A 85 10.93 -7.56 -14.82
C VAL A 85 10.27 -6.46 -15.64
N VAL A 86 10.98 -5.86 -16.58
CA VAL A 86 10.44 -4.82 -17.48
C VAL A 86 9.32 -5.40 -18.34
N ASP A 87 9.52 -6.54 -18.99
CA ASP A 87 8.51 -7.24 -19.78
C ASP A 87 7.25 -7.55 -18.96
N ALA A 88 7.45 -8.02 -17.72
CA ALA A 88 6.34 -8.30 -16.81
C ALA A 88 5.55 -7.04 -16.42
N LEU A 89 6.22 -5.90 -16.21
CA LEU A 89 5.57 -4.62 -15.94
C LEU A 89 4.79 -4.13 -17.17
N GLU A 90 5.37 -4.25 -18.37
CA GLU A 90 4.72 -3.85 -19.62
C GLU A 90 3.52 -4.74 -19.94
N ALA A 91 3.60 -6.06 -19.73
CA ALA A 91 2.48 -6.98 -19.87
C ALA A 91 1.30 -6.66 -18.94
N MET A 92 1.57 -6.10 -17.78
CA MET A 92 0.57 -5.71 -16.77
C MET A 92 0.25 -4.20 -16.79
N ALA A 93 0.58 -3.48 -17.86
CA ALA A 93 0.34 -2.04 -17.98
C ALA A 93 -1.16 -1.69 -17.84
N TYR A 94 -2.06 -2.52 -18.33
CA TYR A 94 -3.51 -2.31 -18.19
C TYR A 94 -3.98 -2.34 -16.72
N VAL A 95 -3.34 -3.15 -15.87
CA VAL A 95 -3.68 -3.28 -14.44
C VAL A 95 -3.20 -2.08 -13.63
N ALA A 96 -2.03 -1.53 -13.97
CA ALA A 96 -1.43 -0.39 -13.29
C ALA A 96 -0.89 0.66 -14.30
N PRO A 97 -1.76 1.29 -15.12
CA PRO A 97 -1.34 2.13 -16.26
C PRO A 97 -0.59 3.40 -15.84
N ALA A 98 -0.85 3.91 -14.64
CA ALA A 98 -0.18 5.10 -14.12
C ALA A 98 1.22 4.81 -13.54
N HIS A 99 1.58 3.53 -13.35
CA HIS A 99 2.79 3.14 -12.63
C HIS A 99 3.69 2.21 -13.43
N ASN A 100 3.18 1.12 -13.99
CA ASN A 100 4.02 0.11 -14.63
C ASN A 100 4.85 0.66 -15.80
N PRO A 101 4.29 1.39 -16.79
CA PRO A 101 5.08 1.94 -17.88
C PRO A 101 6.17 2.93 -17.43
N PRO A 102 5.90 3.88 -16.50
CA PRO A 102 6.95 4.71 -15.89
C PRO A 102 8.08 3.92 -15.25
N TYR A 103 7.76 2.85 -14.47
CA TYR A 103 8.80 2.03 -13.87
C TYR A 103 9.64 1.27 -14.90
N ALA A 104 9.03 0.71 -15.95
CA ALA A 104 9.73 0.04 -17.04
C ALA A 104 10.74 1.01 -17.71
N ALA A 105 10.31 2.22 -18.04
CA ALA A 105 11.17 3.25 -18.60
C ALA A 105 12.32 3.65 -17.66
N ALA A 106 12.02 3.86 -16.37
CA ALA A 106 13.02 4.25 -15.39
C ALA A 106 14.05 3.15 -15.13
N ILE A 107 13.67 1.87 -15.09
CA ILE A 107 14.58 0.75 -14.93
C ILE A 107 15.60 0.72 -16.09
N ARG A 108 15.11 0.85 -17.34
CA ARG A 108 16.00 0.93 -18.51
C ARG A 108 16.91 2.14 -18.46
N ALA A 109 16.41 3.31 -18.05
CA ALA A 109 17.19 4.54 -17.92
C ALA A 109 18.29 4.39 -16.85
N PHE A 110 17.98 3.86 -15.66
CA PHE A 110 18.99 3.57 -14.65
C PHE A 110 20.04 2.55 -15.10
N GLY A 111 19.65 1.59 -15.96
CA GLY A 111 20.59 0.66 -16.58
C GLY A 111 21.67 1.37 -17.40
N ARG A 112 21.32 2.46 -18.09
CA ARG A 112 22.25 3.27 -18.89
C ARG A 112 23.03 4.28 -18.06
N VAL A 113 22.36 5.00 -17.16
CA VAL A 113 22.95 6.16 -16.43
C VAL A 113 23.80 5.73 -15.23
N LEU A 114 23.41 4.62 -14.56
CA LEU A 114 24.10 4.10 -13.36
C LEU A 114 24.33 2.59 -13.49
N PRO A 115 25.14 2.12 -14.46
CA PRO A 115 25.33 0.68 -14.72
C PRO A 115 26.00 -0.06 -13.55
N SER A 116 26.82 0.62 -12.74
CA SER A 116 27.57 0.03 -11.63
C SER A 116 26.72 -0.38 -10.44
N ALA A 117 25.59 0.28 -10.18
CA ALA A 117 24.69 -0.05 -9.09
C ALA A 117 23.80 -1.25 -9.48
N ARG A 118 23.55 -2.18 -8.55
CA ARG A 118 22.54 -3.22 -8.75
C ARG A 118 21.14 -2.59 -8.83
N LYS A 119 20.29 -3.09 -9.68
CA LYS A 119 18.89 -2.65 -9.83
C LYS A 119 17.98 -3.73 -9.28
N VAL A 120 17.18 -3.40 -8.24
CA VAL A 120 16.33 -4.38 -7.56
C VAL A 120 14.91 -3.85 -7.49
N ALA A 121 13.96 -4.66 -7.95
CA ALA A 121 12.53 -4.40 -7.85
C ALA A 121 11.92 -5.13 -6.65
N LEU A 122 11.15 -4.41 -5.82
CA LEU A 122 10.23 -5.00 -4.87
C LEU A 122 8.81 -4.70 -5.34
N PHE A 123 8.04 -5.75 -5.63
CA PHE A 123 6.67 -5.62 -6.07
C PHE A 123 5.70 -5.34 -4.90
N GLU A 124 4.76 -4.44 -5.10
CA GLU A 124 3.67 -4.17 -4.13
C GLU A 124 2.86 -5.43 -3.82
N THR A 125 2.80 -6.37 -4.76
CA THR A 125 2.13 -7.66 -4.62
C THR A 125 2.90 -8.68 -3.79
N SER A 126 4.17 -8.41 -3.45
CA SER A 126 5.07 -9.37 -2.79
C SER A 126 4.57 -9.83 -1.43
N PHE A 127 3.89 -8.96 -0.69
CA PHE A 127 3.40 -9.27 0.66
C PHE A 127 2.29 -10.33 0.66
N TYR A 128 1.64 -10.56 -0.50
CA TYR A 128 0.51 -11.47 -0.65
C TYR A 128 0.87 -12.82 -1.27
N GLN A 129 2.13 -13.06 -1.56
CA GLN A 129 2.55 -14.30 -2.22
C GLN A 129 2.26 -15.57 -1.38
N TRP A 130 2.16 -15.43 -0.05
CA TRP A 130 1.82 -16.53 0.88
C TRP A 130 0.33 -16.58 1.27
N ALA A 131 -0.51 -15.72 0.70
CA ALA A 131 -1.95 -15.81 0.91
C ALA A 131 -2.53 -17.06 0.21
N ASP A 132 -3.63 -17.58 0.77
CA ASP A 132 -4.27 -18.78 0.27
C ASP A 132 -4.81 -18.63 -1.15
N GLU A 133 -4.82 -19.72 -1.91
CA GLU A 133 -5.44 -19.76 -3.24
C GLU A 133 -6.93 -19.38 -3.20
N ALA A 134 -7.63 -19.71 -2.13
CA ALA A 134 -9.02 -19.31 -1.92
C ALA A 134 -9.21 -17.78 -1.92
N TRP A 135 -8.23 -17.04 -1.38
CA TRP A 135 -8.26 -15.58 -1.49
C TRP A 135 -7.85 -15.11 -2.88
N LYS A 136 -6.83 -15.71 -3.51
CA LYS A 136 -6.30 -15.27 -4.81
C LYS A 136 -7.32 -15.40 -5.93
N ARG A 137 -8.22 -16.39 -5.89
CA ARG A 137 -9.17 -16.69 -6.97
C ARG A 137 -10.43 -15.84 -6.88
N TYR A 138 -10.90 -15.39 -8.04
CA TYR A 138 -12.29 -15.00 -8.25
C TYR A 138 -13.10 -16.20 -8.72
N ALA A 139 -14.40 -16.21 -8.46
CA ALA A 139 -15.32 -17.24 -8.96
C ALA A 139 -15.72 -16.96 -10.43
N VAL A 140 -14.72 -16.83 -11.29
CA VAL A 140 -14.86 -16.61 -12.73
C VAL A 140 -14.54 -17.88 -13.52
N PRO A 141 -14.93 -17.96 -14.82
CA PRO A 141 -14.53 -19.08 -15.66
C PRO A 141 -13.00 -19.32 -15.62
N GLN A 142 -12.60 -20.60 -15.61
CA GLN A 142 -11.19 -21.00 -15.50
C GLN A 142 -10.27 -20.29 -16.51
N LYS A 143 -10.72 -20.13 -17.76
CA LYS A 143 -9.98 -19.40 -18.81
C LYS A 143 -9.62 -17.95 -18.45
N TRP A 144 -10.38 -17.32 -17.53
CA TRP A 144 -10.04 -15.98 -17.05
C TRP A 144 -8.91 -16.02 -16.03
N TYR A 145 -8.92 -17.03 -15.17
CA TYR A 145 -7.80 -17.25 -14.25
C TYR A 145 -6.49 -17.53 -15.01
N GLU A 146 -6.57 -18.33 -16.08
CA GLU A 146 -5.42 -18.70 -16.93
C GLU A 146 -4.77 -17.48 -17.62
N ILE A 147 -5.54 -16.43 -17.92
CA ILE A 147 -5.01 -15.16 -18.44
C ILE A 147 -4.66 -14.17 -17.33
N GLY A 148 -4.56 -14.61 -16.07
CA GLY A 148 -4.07 -13.82 -14.94
C GLY A 148 -5.15 -13.00 -14.19
N ILE A 149 -6.47 -13.22 -14.43
CA ILE A 149 -7.52 -12.54 -13.66
C ILE A 149 -7.66 -13.19 -12.29
N ARG A 150 -6.92 -12.65 -11.34
CA ARG A 150 -6.89 -13.09 -9.93
C ARG A 150 -6.64 -11.89 -9.02
N ARG A 151 -6.75 -12.08 -7.71
CA ARG A 151 -6.33 -11.05 -6.74
C ARG A 151 -4.82 -11.08 -6.61
N TYR A 152 -4.21 -9.89 -6.71
CA TYR A 152 -2.78 -9.67 -6.49
C TYR A 152 -2.51 -9.01 -5.13
N GLY A 153 -3.38 -8.08 -4.71
CA GLY A 153 -3.16 -7.24 -3.54
C GLY A 153 -2.16 -6.12 -3.81
N PHE A 154 -2.33 -5.00 -3.13
CA PHE A 154 -1.48 -3.82 -3.30
C PHE A 154 -1.17 -3.18 -1.95
N HIS A 155 -0.34 -2.13 -1.93
CA HIS A 155 0.21 -1.52 -0.72
C HIS A 155 1.03 -2.51 0.14
N GLY A 156 1.65 -3.51 -0.49
CA GLY A 156 2.32 -4.59 0.23
C GLY A 156 3.44 -4.11 1.15
N ALA A 157 4.27 -3.17 0.71
CA ALA A 157 5.34 -2.61 1.54
C ALA A 157 4.77 -1.85 2.75
N SER A 158 3.68 -1.08 2.56
CA SER A 158 3.00 -0.37 3.64
C SER A 158 2.35 -1.31 4.64
N HIS A 159 1.63 -2.34 4.17
CA HIS A 159 1.02 -3.33 5.06
C HIS A 159 2.07 -4.17 5.80
N LYS A 160 3.20 -4.50 5.15
CA LYS A 160 4.32 -5.18 5.80
C LYS A 160 4.94 -4.29 6.89
N PHE A 161 5.16 -3.00 6.62
CA PHE A 161 5.63 -2.07 7.64
C PHE A 161 4.66 -2.00 8.83
N ALA A 162 3.36 -1.87 8.55
CA ALA A 162 2.33 -1.86 9.59
C ALA A 162 2.30 -3.17 10.39
N ALA A 163 2.50 -4.34 9.74
CA ALA A 163 2.58 -5.64 10.42
C ALA A 163 3.69 -5.67 11.47
N GLU A 164 4.86 -5.17 11.12
CA GLU A 164 6.00 -5.05 12.04
C GLU A 164 5.68 -4.06 13.16
N ARG A 165 5.27 -2.84 12.79
CA ARG A 165 5.17 -1.74 13.74
C ARG A 165 3.99 -1.88 14.71
N VAL A 166 2.83 -2.37 14.24
CA VAL A 166 1.68 -2.65 15.12
C VAL A 166 2.04 -3.73 16.14
N ALA A 167 2.69 -4.81 15.70
CA ALA A 167 3.12 -5.87 16.60
C ALA A 167 4.11 -5.35 17.67
N GLU A 168 5.10 -4.53 17.28
CA GLU A 168 6.02 -3.87 18.21
C GLU A 168 5.28 -3.01 19.24
N LEU A 169 4.38 -2.13 18.80
CA LEU A 169 3.62 -1.25 19.67
C LEU A 169 2.66 -2.00 20.60
N CYS A 170 2.22 -3.19 20.20
CA CYS A 170 1.41 -4.08 21.03
C CYS A 170 2.24 -4.94 21.99
N GLY A 171 3.57 -4.92 21.90
CA GLY A 171 4.47 -5.76 22.71
C GLY A 171 4.60 -7.21 22.21
N GLU A 172 4.19 -7.50 20.96
CA GLU A 172 4.20 -8.82 20.34
C GLU A 172 5.50 -9.04 19.53
N ALA A 173 6.62 -9.16 20.22
CA ALA A 173 7.97 -9.20 19.63
C ALA A 173 8.16 -10.35 18.63
N GLU A 174 7.62 -11.55 18.91
CA GLU A 174 7.72 -12.70 17.98
C GLU A 174 6.96 -12.43 16.68
N ALA A 175 5.79 -11.79 16.72
CA ALA A 175 5.01 -11.44 15.55
C ALA A 175 5.69 -10.31 14.73
N ALA A 176 6.28 -9.34 15.40
CA ALA A 176 7.05 -8.28 14.76
C ALA A 176 8.27 -8.85 14.01
N GLU A 177 8.99 -9.78 14.64
CA GLU A 177 10.14 -10.45 14.00
C GLU A 177 9.70 -11.35 12.84
N SER A 178 8.58 -12.09 12.98
CA SER A 178 8.02 -12.88 11.88
C SER A 178 7.70 -11.99 10.67
N ALA A 179 7.05 -10.83 10.88
CA ALA A 179 6.78 -9.87 9.82
C ALA A 179 8.07 -9.32 9.20
N ARG A 180 9.07 -8.98 10.02
CA ARG A 180 10.37 -8.45 9.58
C ARG A 180 11.13 -9.43 8.72
N MET A 181 11.11 -10.70 9.08
CA MET A 181 11.86 -11.77 8.42
C MET A 181 11.08 -12.52 7.35
N LEU A 182 9.85 -12.11 7.04
CA LEU A 182 8.92 -12.82 6.15
C LEU A 182 9.54 -13.19 4.79
N TYR A 183 10.25 -12.25 4.15
CA TYR A 183 10.88 -12.49 2.83
C TYR A 183 12.17 -13.31 2.94
N VAL A 184 12.88 -13.19 4.05
CA VAL A 184 14.10 -13.97 4.32
C VAL A 184 13.76 -15.44 4.53
N ASN A 185 12.72 -15.71 5.32
CA ASN A 185 12.27 -17.05 5.69
C ASN A 185 11.34 -17.67 4.63
N ASN A 186 11.00 -16.92 3.57
CA ASN A 186 10.04 -17.35 2.56
C ASN A 186 8.71 -17.82 3.18
N GLY A 187 8.22 -17.09 4.16
CA GLY A 187 6.98 -17.42 4.86
C GLY A 187 6.97 -17.02 6.34
N ARG A 188 5.86 -17.33 6.98
CA ARG A 188 5.64 -17.07 8.42
C ARG A 188 6.57 -17.92 9.28
N MET A 189 7.03 -17.34 10.39
CA MET A 189 7.64 -18.11 11.47
C MET A 189 6.55 -18.74 12.35
N PRO A 190 6.79 -19.94 12.93
CA PRO A 190 5.93 -20.48 13.97
C PRO A 190 6.03 -19.62 15.23
N LEU A 191 4.89 -19.16 15.74
CA LEU A 191 4.81 -18.37 16.96
C LEU A 191 4.24 -19.21 18.12
N LYS A 192 4.65 -18.93 19.34
CA LYS A 192 4.07 -19.55 20.55
C LYS A 192 2.63 -19.17 20.75
N ARG A 193 2.28 -17.95 20.41
CA ARG A 193 0.93 -17.40 20.41
C ARG A 193 0.66 -16.70 19.08
N HIS A 194 -0.45 -17.03 18.45
CA HIS A 194 -0.86 -16.37 17.22
C HIS A 194 -1.17 -14.89 17.45
N PHE A 195 -0.79 -14.06 16.50
CA PHE A 195 -1.12 -12.65 16.47
C PHE A 195 -1.88 -12.32 15.18
N ARG A 196 -3.14 -11.89 15.35
CA ARG A 196 -4.09 -11.60 14.29
C ARG A 196 -4.33 -10.11 14.23
N MET A 197 -4.02 -9.50 13.12
CA MET A 197 -4.28 -8.08 12.99
C MET A 197 -4.89 -7.73 11.63
N VAL A 198 -5.60 -6.62 11.61
CA VAL A 198 -6.05 -5.98 10.38
C VAL A 198 -5.41 -4.60 10.30
N ASN A 199 -4.82 -4.27 9.17
CA ASN A 199 -4.32 -2.92 8.92
C ASN A 199 -5.19 -2.19 7.92
N CYS A 200 -5.69 -1.02 8.29
CA CYS A 200 -6.41 -0.07 7.44
C CYS A 200 -5.41 1.00 6.97
N HIS A 201 -4.89 0.84 5.74
CA HIS A 201 -4.12 1.88 5.07
C HIS A 201 -5.09 2.83 4.40
N LEU A 202 -5.32 4.02 4.97
CA LEU A 202 -6.26 5.02 4.45
C LEU A 202 -5.49 6.26 3.99
N GLY A 203 -5.40 6.41 2.69
CA GLY A 203 -4.74 7.53 2.02
C GLY A 203 -5.56 8.00 0.82
N GLY A 204 -4.95 8.71 -0.12
CA GLY A 204 -5.56 9.00 -1.43
C GLY A 204 -5.93 7.73 -2.19
N SER A 205 -5.12 6.67 -2.00
CA SER A 205 -5.46 5.29 -2.27
C SER A 205 -5.59 4.56 -0.94
N SER A 206 -6.60 3.68 -0.79
CA SER A 206 -6.95 3.04 0.49
C SER A 206 -7.15 1.55 0.33
N SER A 207 -6.69 0.78 1.31
CA SER A 207 -6.90 -0.66 1.38
C SER A 207 -6.92 -1.18 2.82
N VAL A 208 -7.53 -2.34 3.01
CA VAL A 208 -7.51 -3.09 4.27
C VAL A 208 -6.83 -4.44 4.02
N CYS A 209 -5.97 -4.86 4.93
CA CYS A 209 -5.23 -6.12 4.85
C CYS A 209 -5.40 -6.91 6.14
N GLY A 210 -5.79 -8.18 6.04
CA GLY A 210 -5.72 -9.15 7.12
C GLY A 210 -4.32 -9.74 7.21
N ILE A 211 -3.78 -9.81 8.41
CA ILE A 211 -2.40 -10.24 8.67
C ILE A 211 -2.39 -11.23 9.82
N PHE A 212 -1.86 -12.41 9.58
CA PHE A 212 -1.77 -13.49 10.54
C PHE A 212 -0.31 -13.87 10.75
N ASP A 213 0.20 -13.75 11.98
CA ASP A 213 1.59 -14.05 12.34
C ASP A 213 2.62 -13.34 11.44
N GLY A 214 2.34 -12.08 11.11
CA GLY A 214 3.23 -11.23 10.30
C GLY A 214 3.09 -11.39 8.79
N ALA A 215 2.26 -12.30 8.27
CA ALA A 215 2.02 -12.46 6.83
C ALA A 215 0.60 -12.11 6.44
N ALA A 216 0.41 -11.52 5.25
CA ALA A 216 -0.91 -11.23 4.72
C ALA A 216 -1.70 -12.51 4.45
N VAL A 217 -2.97 -12.53 4.90
CA VAL A 217 -3.95 -13.56 4.51
C VAL A 217 -4.83 -13.08 3.35
N GLY A 218 -4.83 -11.78 3.08
CA GLY A 218 -5.54 -11.15 1.97
C GLY A 218 -5.63 -9.64 2.13
N ALA A 219 -6.15 -8.98 1.09
CA ALA A 219 -6.38 -7.54 1.07
C ALA A 219 -7.70 -7.20 0.38
N SER A 220 -8.19 -6.00 0.62
CA SER A 220 -9.39 -5.47 -0.05
C SER A 220 -9.15 -5.19 -1.53
N MET A 221 -7.95 -4.75 -1.92
CA MET A 221 -7.59 -4.61 -3.33
C MET A 221 -7.33 -5.97 -3.94
N GLY A 222 -7.87 -6.18 -5.14
CA GLY A 222 -7.85 -7.46 -5.83
C GLY A 222 -7.02 -7.48 -7.11
N PHE A 223 -7.67 -7.59 -8.27
CA PHE A 223 -7.02 -7.62 -9.58
C PHE A 223 -6.33 -6.30 -9.90
N THR A 224 -6.98 -5.18 -9.59
CA THR A 224 -6.44 -3.83 -9.73
C THR A 224 -6.55 -3.08 -8.40
N PRO A 225 -5.91 -1.91 -8.26
CA PRO A 225 -6.12 -1.02 -7.11
C PRO A 225 -7.51 -0.34 -7.07
N GLN A 226 -8.45 -0.75 -7.93
CA GLN A 226 -9.80 -0.17 -8.00
C GLN A 226 -10.77 -0.79 -6.99
N SER A 227 -10.66 -2.11 -6.71
CA SER A 227 -11.55 -2.83 -5.81
C SER A 227 -11.26 -2.54 -4.33
N GLY A 228 -12.16 -2.94 -3.48
CA GLY A 228 -12.09 -2.78 -2.04
C GLY A 228 -12.80 -1.52 -1.56
N LEU A 229 -12.11 -0.70 -0.81
CA LEU A 229 -12.66 0.54 -0.28
C LEU A 229 -12.96 1.56 -1.37
N PRO A 230 -14.01 2.39 -1.24
CA PRO A 230 -14.07 3.64 -1.97
C PRO A 230 -12.87 4.49 -1.58
N GLN A 231 -12.21 5.07 -2.60
CA GLN A 231 -11.00 5.86 -2.40
C GLN A 231 -11.31 7.33 -2.73
N ASN A 232 -10.32 8.17 -2.90
CA ASN A 232 -10.57 9.57 -3.22
C ASN A 232 -11.44 9.75 -4.47
N ASN A 233 -11.11 9.03 -5.56
CA ASN A 233 -11.80 9.10 -6.85
C ASN A 233 -11.98 7.74 -7.54
N ARG A 234 -11.79 6.63 -6.82
CA ARG A 234 -11.97 5.26 -7.30
C ARG A 234 -13.14 4.61 -6.59
N VAL A 235 -13.93 3.86 -7.36
CA VAL A 235 -15.23 3.33 -6.92
C VAL A 235 -15.16 2.37 -5.73
N GLY A 236 -14.12 1.52 -5.63
CA GLY A 236 -14.09 0.40 -4.69
C GLY A 236 -14.84 -0.82 -5.25
N ASP A 237 -15.44 -1.61 -4.36
CA ASP A 237 -16.24 -2.78 -4.77
C ASP A 237 -17.52 -2.34 -5.47
N LEU A 238 -17.81 -3.02 -6.57
CA LEU A 238 -18.99 -2.78 -7.39
C LEU A 238 -19.48 -4.11 -7.94
N ASP A 239 -20.81 -4.29 -8.03
CA ASP A 239 -21.39 -5.37 -8.79
C ASP A 239 -21.04 -5.22 -10.28
N ALA A 240 -20.46 -6.27 -10.86
CA ALA A 240 -20.00 -6.24 -12.25
C ALA A 240 -21.13 -5.93 -13.25
N MET A 241 -22.38 -6.28 -12.93
CA MET A 241 -23.54 -6.03 -13.79
C MET A 241 -23.96 -4.55 -13.80
N ALA A 242 -23.52 -3.74 -12.85
CA ALA A 242 -23.76 -2.31 -12.89
C ALA A 242 -23.07 -1.62 -14.09
N ILE A 243 -21.93 -2.17 -14.55
CA ILE A 243 -21.16 -1.60 -15.66
C ILE A 243 -21.94 -1.63 -16.99
N PRO A 244 -22.37 -2.81 -17.51
CA PRO A 244 -23.13 -2.85 -18.76
C PRO A 244 -24.47 -2.11 -18.65
N PHE A 245 -25.12 -2.10 -17.49
CA PHE A 245 -26.34 -1.32 -17.27
C PHE A 245 -26.09 0.19 -17.42
N ALA A 246 -25.03 0.71 -16.79
CA ALA A 246 -24.65 2.11 -16.92
C ALA A 246 -24.27 2.47 -18.37
N MET A 247 -23.49 1.62 -19.05
CA MET A 247 -23.10 1.82 -20.45
C MET A 247 -24.31 1.93 -21.36
N GLU A 248 -25.30 1.03 -21.19
CA GLU A 248 -26.51 1.07 -21.99
C GLU A 248 -27.38 2.29 -21.68
N THR A 249 -27.57 2.61 -20.39
CA THR A 249 -28.44 3.69 -19.95
C THR A 249 -27.89 5.07 -20.28
N LEU A 250 -26.60 5.27 -20.05
CA LEU A 250 -25.92 6.56 -20.27
C LEU A 250 -25.34 6.71 -21.69
N LYS A 251 -25.46 5.67 -22.52
CA LYS A 251 -24.91 5.64 -23.89
C LYS A 251 -23.42 5.92 -23.95
N ILE A 252 -22.65 5.36 -23.01
CA ILE A 252 -21.19 5.48 -22.93
C ILE A 252 -20.54 4.15 -23.33
N ASN A 253 -19.29 4.22 -23.79
CA ASN A 253 -18.48 3.05 -24.08
C ASN A 253 -17.74 2.53 -22.85
N VAL A 254 -17.02 1.41 -22.98
CA VAL A 254 -16.30 0.79 -21.86
C VAL A 254 -15.16 1.66 -21.35
N GLU A 255 -14.47 2.36 -22.24
CA GLU A 255 -13.36 3.27 -21.89
C GLU A 255 -13.87 4.40 -20.98
N GLU A 256 -14.99 5.01 -21.34
CA GLU A 256 -15.61 6.07 -20.55
C GLU A 256 -16.15 5.54 -19.22
N ALA A 257 -16.78 4.37 -19.20
CA ALA A 257 -17.23 3.73 -17.96
C ALA A 257 -16.05 3.49 -17.00
N VAL A 258 -14.95 2.90 -17.50
CA VAL A 258 -13.74 2.67 -16.71
C VAL A 258 -13.12 3.98 -16.25
N ARG A 259 -13.12 5.04 -17.08
CA ARG A 259 -12.63 6.36 -16.70
C ARG A 259 -13.44 6.95 -15.55
N GLN A 260 -14.78 6.90 -15.62
CA GLN A 260 -15.67 7.37 -14.55
C GLN A 260 -15.42 6.62 -13.23
N LEU A 261 -15.38 5.29 -13.27
CA LEU A 261 -15.11 4.46 -12.09
C LEU A 261 -13.73 4.73 -11.45
N SER A 262 -12.75 5.12 -12.28
CA SER A 262 -11.35 5.31 -11.86
C SER A 262 -11.03 6.75 -11.44
N LYS A 263 -11.78 7.75 -11.93
CA LYS A 263 -11.45 9.17 -11.78
C LYS A 263 -12.58 10.01 -11.17
N GLU A 264 -13.81 9.52 -11.22
CA GLU A 264 -15.00 10.24 -10.78
C GLU A 264 -15.81 9.47 -9.73
N GLY A 265 -15.33 8.29 -9.32
CA GLY A 265 -15.92 7.47 -8.25
C GLY A 265 -15.45 7.88 -6.85
N GLY A 266 -15.61 6.98 -5.89
CA GLY A 266 -15.13 7.13 -4.52
C GLY A 266 -15.73 8.31 -3.76
N LEU A 267 -14.93 8.98 -2.94
CA LEU A 267 -15.37 10.13 -2.16
C LEU A 267 -15.90 11.25 -3.06
N LEU A 268 -15.22 11.52 -4.17
CA LEU A 268 -15.65 12.51 -5.16
C LEU A 268 -17.03 12.15 -5.72
N GLY A 269 -17.18 10.93 -6.19
CA GLY A 269 -18.43 10.50 -6.85
C GLY A 269 -19.62 10.50 -5.93
N ILE A 270 -19.48 10.08 -4.68
CA ILE A 270 -20.57 10.05 -3.69
C ILE A 270 -20.87 11.46 -3.17
N SER A 271 -19.84 12.24 -2.82
CA SER A 271 -20.04 13.56 -2.22
C SER A 271 -20.47 14.62 -3.23
N GLY A 272 -20.02 14.50 -4.48
CA GLY A 272 -20.17 15.55 -5.49
C GLY A 272 -19.38 16.83 -5.17
N VAL A 273 -18.47 16.79 -4.18
CA VAL A 273 -17.76 17.96 -3.65
C VAL A 273 -16.29 17.94 -4.04
N SER A 274 -15.55 16.94 -3.58
CA SER A 274 -14.09 16.88 -3.72
C SER A 274 -13.59 15.44 -3.56
N ASN A 275 -12.41 15.19 -4.08
CA ASN A 275 -11.65 13.97 -3.79
C ASN A 275 -10.76 14.11 -2.54
N ASP A 276 -10.75 15.27 -1.89
CA ASP A 276 -9.99 15.50 -0.66
C ASP A 276 -10.88 15.31 0.57
N MET A 277 -10.47 14.43 1.47
CA MET A 277 -11.20 14.14 2.71
C MET A 277 -11.44 15.41 3.57
N ARG A 278 -10.56 16.40 3.50
CA ARG A 278 -10.69 17.65 4.26
C ARG A 278 -11.90 18.46 3.78
N ASP A 279 -12.06 18.58 2.46
CA ASP A 279 -13.17 19.29 1.84
C ASP A 279 -14.48 18.52 2.05
N VAL A 280 -14.46 17.20 1.87
CA VAL A 280 -15.62 16.32 2.10
C VAL A 280 -16.07 16.44 3.57
N ARG A 281 -15.13 16.45 4.52
CA ARG A 281 -15.43 16.64 5.93
C ARG A 281 -16.04 18.02 6.21
N ALA A 282 -15.46 19.08 5.70
CA ALA A 282 -15.96 20.43 5.88
C ALA A 282 -17.39 20.58 5.33
N ALA A 283 -17.68 20.00 4.16
CA ALA A 283 -19.01 19.99 3.58
C ALA A 283 -20.01 19.19 4.44
N ALA A 284 -19.62 18.05 4.96
CA ALA A 284 -20.43 17.23 5.85
C ALA A 284 -20.77 17.97 7.15
N ASP A 285 -19.80 18.66 7.75
CA ASP A 285 -20.00 19.48 8.96
C ASP A 285 -20.91 20.70 8.69
N ALA A 286 -20.90 21.21 7.46
CA ALA A 286 -21.83 22.25 7.01
C ALA A 286 -23.23 21.72 6.63
N GLY A 287 -23.50 20.42 6.82
CA GLY A 287 -24.82 19.83 6.60
C GLY A 287 -25.05 19.21 5.23
N ASN A 288 -24.00 19.05 4.38
CA ASN A 288 -24.13 18.37 3.09
C ASN A 288 -24.33 16.86 3.29
N GLU A 289 -25.52 16.35 2.95
CA GLU A 289 -25.90 14.94 3.17
C GLU A 289 -25.10 13.98 2.28
N SER A 290 -24.75 14.35 1.04
CA SER A 290 -23.93 13.52 0.14
C SER A 290 -22.49 13.39 0.66
N ALA A 291 -21.94 14.46 1.25
CA ALA A 291 -20.63 14.42 1.89
C ALA A 291 -20.63 13.54 3.16
N LYS A 292 -21.69 13.59 3.96
CA LYS A 292 -21.88 12.64 5.09
C LYS A 292 -21.95 11.22 4.60
N ALA A 293 -22.75 10.95 3.56
CA ALA A 293 -22.87 9.62 2.95
C ALA A 293 -21.52 9.10 2.45
N ALA A 294 -20.68 9.93 1.83
CA ALA A 294 -19.35 9.54 1.37
C ALA A 294 -18.45 9.05 2.52
N ILE A 295 -18.47 9.77 3.64
CA ILE A 295 -17.75 9.38 4.86
C ILE A 295 -18.32 8.08 5.45
N ASP A 296 -19.64 7.94 5.48
CA ASP A 296 -20.32 6.76 6.02
C ASP A 296 -20.02 5.51 5.19
N VAL A 297 -20.02 5.62 3.86
CA VAL A 297 -19.68 4.51 2.94
C VAL A 297 -18.24 4.07 3.13
N LEU A 298 -17.28 5.02 3.27
CA LEU A 298 -15.89 4.67 3.56
C LEU A 298 -15.75 3.94 4.89
N ALA A 299 -16.38 4.46 5.95
CA ALA A 299 -16.31 3.84 7.28
C ALA A 299 -16.98 2.47 7.31
N TYR A 300 -18.13 2.32 6.64
CA TYR A 300 -18.83 1.04 6.50
C TYR A 300 -17.97 0.01 5.76
N SER A 301 -17.40 0.39 4.61
CA SER A 301 -16.56 -0.51 3.81
C SER A 301 -15.31 -0.96 4.57
N ALA A 302 -14.62 -0.04 5.27
CA ALA A 302 -13.47 -0.39 6.09
C ALA A 302 -13.83 -1.39 7.18
N ARG A 303 -14.97 -1.18 7.87
CA ARG A 303 -15.48 -2.08 8.91
C ARG A 303 -15.87 -3.44 8.35
N SER A 304 -16.47 -3.50 7.17
CA SER A 304 -16.83 -4.76 6.50
C SER A 304 -15.59 -5.62 6.26
N TYR A 305 -14.50 -5.03 5.78
CA TYR A 305 -13.23 -5.75 5.60
C TYR A 305 -12.57 -6.14 6.91
N ILE A 306 -12.66 -5.31 7.97
CA ILE A 306 -12.19 -5.70 9.32
C ILE A 306 -12.95 -6.95 9.77
N GLY A 307 -14.27 -6.97 9.66
CA GLY A 307 -15.11 -8.12 10.03
C GLY A 307 -14.80 -9.36 9.20
N GLN A 308 -14.61 -9.20 7.88
CA GLN A 308 -14.24 -10.28 6.97
C GLN A 308 -12.92 -10.93 7.40
N PHE A 309 -11.86 -10.16 7.60
CA PHE A 309 -10.56 -10.72 7.98
C PHE A 309 -10.55 -11.26 9.41
N MET A 310 -11.27 -10.64 10.33
CA MET A 310 -11.47 -11.19 11.67
C MET A 310 -12.08 -12.59 11.63
N ALA A 311 -13.11 -12.80 10.81
CA ALA A 311 -13.73 -14.11 10.64
C ALA A 311 -12.77 -15.13 9.99
N GLN A 312 -12.05 -14.73 8.95
CA GLN A 312 -11.08 -15.60 8.24
C GLN A 312 -9.91 -16.03 9.12
N MET A 313 -9.45 -15.18 10.03
CA MET A 313 -8.36 -15.48 10.95
C MET A 313 -8.82 -16.16 12.25
N GLY A 314 -10.13 -16.32 12.45
CA GLY A 314 -10.69 -16.90 13.69
C GLY A 314 -10.51 -16.02 14.92
N GLY A 315 -10.45 -14.70 14.74
CA GLY A 315 -10.31 -13.70 15.80
C GLY A 315 -9.53 -12.47 15.37
N LEU A 316 -9.34 -11.54 16.33
CA LEU A 316 -8.64 -10.29 16.08
C LEU A 316 -7.98 -9.81 17.37
N ASP A 317 -6.67 -9.59 17.34
CA ASP A 317 -5.88 -9.09 18.48
C ASP A 317 -5.60 -7.58 18.33
N ALA A 318 -5.43 -7.07 17.10
CA ALA A 318 -5.16 -5.66 16.87
C ALA A 318 -5.74 -5.12 15.55
N ILE A 319 -6.04 -3.81 15.52
CA ILE A 319 -6.37 -3.05 14.31
C ILE A 319 -5.37 -1.90 14.19
N GLY A 320 -4.61 -1.91 13.10
CA GLY A 320 -3.68 -0.84 12.72
C GLY A 320 -4.34 0.16 11.79
N PHE A 321 -3.96 1.44 11.90
CA PHE A 321 -4.35 2.52 11.01
C PHE A 321 -3.10 3.23 10.51
N SER A 322 -2.94 3.30 9.19
CA SER A 322 -1.82 3.97 8.52
C SER A 322 -2.32 4.75 7.30
N GLY A 323 -1.45 5.58 6.73
CA GLY A 323 -1.77 6.43 5.59
C GLY A 323 -2.39 7.76 5.97
N GLY A 324 -2.17 8.76 5.14
CA GLY A 324 -2.42 10.17 5.47
C GLY A 324 -3.85 10.50 5.91
N ILE A 325 -4.87 9.80 5.40
CA ILE A 325 -6.25 10.00 5.87
C ILE A 325 -6.39 9.47 7.30
N ALA A 326 -5.92 8.24 7.58
CA ALA A 326 -6.02 7.66 8.92
C ALA A 326 -5.17 8.40 9.95
N GLU A 327 -3.95 8.81 9.58
CA GLU A 327 -3.01 9.51 10.46
C GLU A 327 -3.48 10.89 10.90
N ASN A 328 -4.22 11.58 10.02
CA ASN A 328 -4.67 12.96 10.28
C ASN A 328 -6.12 13.06 10.80
N ASN A 329 -6.88 11.96 10.82
CA ASN A 329 -8.31 11.99 11.15
C ASN A 329 -8.69 11.03 12.28
N PRO A 330 -8.38 11.36 13.56
CA PRO A 330 -8.76 10.55 14.72
C PRO A 330 -10.27 10.27 14.78
N TRP A 331 -11.08 11.21 14.37
CA TRP A 331 -12.53 11.07 14.31
C TRP A 331 -12.99 9.97 13.35
N LEU A 332 -12.29 9.79 12.23
CA LEU A 332 -12.60 8.73 11.26
C LEU A 332 -12.23 7.35 11.82
N ARG A 333 -11.08 7.24 12.49
CA ARG A 333 -10.70 6.00 13.20
C ARG A 333 -11.75 5.61 14.23
N ALA A 334 -12.21 6.59 15.04
CA ALA A 334 -13.27 6.36 16.02
C ALA A 334 -14.57 5.91 15.33
N LYS A 335 -15.01 6.60 14.27
CA LYS A 335 -16.22 6.25 13.50
C LYS A 335 -16.18 4.83 12.91
N ILE A 336 -15.01 4.40 12.42
CA ILE A 336 -14.82 3.03 11.91
C ILE A 336 -14.94 2.01 13.05
N LEU A 337 -14.37 2.31 14.21
CA LEU A 337 -14.22 1.36 15.31
C LEU A 337 -15.42 1.31 16.28
N GLU A 338 -16.23 2.37 16.34
CA GLU A 338 -17.35 2.49 17.31
C GLU A 338 -18.25 1.24 17.37
N PRO A 339 -18.73 0.66 16.26
CA PRO A 339 -19.59 -0.52 16.33
C PRO A 339 -18.87 -1.80 16.79
N LEU A 340 -17.53 -1.81 16.80
CA LEU A 340 -16.75 -2.95 17.30
C LEU A 340 -16.66 -3.00 18.83
N ALA A 341 -17.25 -2.02 19.52
CA ALA A 341 -17.37 -2.04 20.99
C ALA A 341 -18.05 -3.32 21.51
N GLY A 342 -19.04 -3.83 20.77
CA GLY A 342 -19.71 -5.10 21.08
C GLY A 342 -18.78 -6.31 21.04
N LEU A 343 -17.64 -6.23 20.35
CA LEU A 343 -16.60 -7.27 20.28
C LEU A 343 -15.53 -7.08 21.36
N GLY A 344 -15.68 -6.08 22.22
CA GLY A 344 -14.78 -5.79 23.33
C GLY A 344 -13.64 -4.84 22.99
N LEU A 345 -13.72 -4.13 21.83
CA LEU A 345 -12.82 -3.03 21.54
C LEU A 345 -13.26 -1.80 22.33
N LYS A 346 -12.32 -1.18 23.04
CA LYS A 346 -12.55 0.05 23.79
C LYS A 346 -11.52 1.10 23.40
N ILE A 347 -11.98 2.23 22.87
CA ILE A 347 -11.13 3.36 22.46
C ILE A 347 -10.91 4.28 23.66
N ASP A 348 -9.69 4.71 23.88
CA ASP A 348 -9.34 5.86 24.71
C ASP A 348 -9.42 7.11 23.80
N ALA A 349 -10.49 7.88 23.95
CA ALA A 349 -10.77 9.04 23.09
C ALA A 349 -9.69 10.11 23.17
N TRP A 350 -9.10 10.30 24.36
CA TRP A 350 -8.02 11.28 24.54
C TRP A 350 -6.75 10.85 23.80
N LYS A 351 -6.32 9.59 24.00
CA LYS A 351 -5.15 9.05 23.27
C LYS A 351 -5.38 9.06 21.77
N ASN A 352 -6.58 8.65 21.31
CA ASN A 352 -6.89 8.69 19.88
C ASN A 352 -6.75 10.11 19.30
N SER A 353 -7.28 11.11 20.00
CA SER A 353 -7.22 12.51 19.55
C SER A 353 -5.79 13.07 19.54
N ALA A 354 -4.93 12.60 20.46
CA ALA A 354 -3.54 13.04 20.56
C ALA A 354 -2.65 12.46 19.43
N LEU A 355 -3.05 11.33 18.81
CA LEU A 355 -2.27 10.66 17.77
C LEU A 355 -2.60 11.22 16.37
N VAL A 356 -2.12 12.42 16.07
CA VAL A 356 -2.13 13.02 14.74
C VAL A 356 -0.71 13.03 14.20
N LYS A 357 -0.47 12.42 13.04
CA LYS A 357 0.88 12.21 12.47
C LYS A 357 1.88 11.63 13.48
N SER A 358 1.39 10.82 14.38
CA SER A 358 2.17 10.13 15.40
C SER A 358 1.63 8.74 15.63
N GLU A 359 2.44 7.88 16.22
CA GLU A 359 2.11 6.48 16.40
C GLU A 359 1.94 6.10 17.86
N GLY A 360 1.12 5.08 18.10
CA GLY A 360 0.87 4.55 19.42
C GLY A 360 -0.44 3.76 19.52
N VAL A 361 -0.58 3.09 20.64
CA VAL A 361 -1.81 2.37 21.01
C VAL A 361 -2.82 3.35 21.61
N PHE A 362 -4.02 3.42 21.02
CA PHE A 362 -5.09 4.30 21.47
C PHE A 362 -6.34 3.56 21.97
N SER A 363 -6.26 2.25 22.12
CA SER A 363 -7.25 1.50 22.90
C SER A 363 -6.98 1.61 24.39
N SER A 364 -8.06 1.46 25.23
CA SER A 364 -7.92 1.38 26.68
C SER A 364 -7.13 0.14 27.11
N PRO A 365 -6.50 0.13 28.29
CA PRO A 365 -5.73 -1.02 28.77
C PRO A 365 -6.55 -2.32 28.87
N ASP A 366 -7.83 -2.23 29.20
CA ASP A 366 -8.78 -3.34 29.33
C ASP A 366 -9.48 -3.72 28.00
N SER A 367 -9.09 -3.11 26.88
CA SER A 367 -9.62 -3.48 25.57
C SER A 367 -9.11 -4.86 25.15
N LYS A 368 -10.04 -5.72 24.69
CA LYS A 368 -9.70 -7.05 24.16
C LYS A 368 -8.96 -6.97 22.82
N ILE A 369 -9.28 -5.97 22.01
CA ILE A 369 -8.66 -5.71 20.70
C ILE A 369 -7.87 -4.41 20.82
N LYS A 370 -6.60 -4.43 20.46
CA LYS A 370 -5.78 -3.21 20.44
C LYS A 370 -6.09 -2.36 19.20
N ALA A 371 -6.16 -1.05 19.37
CA ALA A 371 -6.28 -0.09 18.29
C ALA A 371 -4.99 0.76 18.24
N VAL A 372 -4.35 0.81 17.08
CA VAL A 372 -3.00 1.35 16.92
C VAL A 372 -2.96 2.32 15.73
N ALA A 373 -2.42 3.51 15.94
CA ALA A 373 -2.04 4.41 14.85
C ALA A 373 -0.56 4.21 14.50
N VAL A 374 -0.26 4.18 13.21
CA VAL A 374 1.11 4.02 12.69
C VAL A 374 1.36 5.07 11.62
N VAL A 375 2.49 5.74 11.69
CA VAL A 375 2.95 6.63 10.61
C VAL A 375 3.57 5.78 9.52
N ALA A 376 2.96 5.80 8.32
CA ALA A 376 3.39 4.95 7.22
C ALA A 376 4.83 5.26 6.79
N ASN A 377 5.68 4.24 6.73
CA ASN A 377 7.06 4.33 6.24
C ASN A 377 7.43 3.09 5.43
N GLU A 378 6.90 2.98 4.24
CA GLU A 378 7.15 1.84 3.35
C GLU A 378 8.58 1.80 2.80
N GLU A 379 9.25 2.95 2.73
CA GLU A 379 10.62 3.05 2.21
C GLU A 379 11.60 2.23 3.06
N ILE A 380 11.43 2.19 4.37
CA ILE A 380 12.25 1.38 5.29
C ILE A 380 12.19 -0.11 4.93
N VAL A 381 11.01 -0.63 4.59
CA VAL A 381 10.85 -2.02 4.17
C VAL A 381 11.63 -2.27 2.87
N ILE A 382 11.45 -1.40 1.88
CA ILE A 382 12.08 -1.55 0.56
C ILE A 382 13.60 -1.55 0.71
N VAL A 383 14.14 -0.56 1.39
CA VAL A 383 15.59 -0.40 1.59
C VAL A 383 16.20 -1.62 2.30
N ARG A 384 15.59 -2.03 3.40
CA ARG A 384 16.08 -3.16 4.19
C ARG A 384 16.06 -4.47 3.41
N GLU A 385 14.99 -4.73 2.68
CA GLU A 385 14.87 -5.96 1.89
C GLU A 385 15.82 -5.95 0.69
N VAL A 386 16.02 -4.78 0.03
CA VAL A 386 17.02 -4.66 -1.04
C VAL A 386 18.44 -4.82 -0.49
N ALA A 387 18.77 -4.22 0.66
CA ALA A 387 20.08 -4.39 1.28
C ALA A 387 20.39 -5.89 1.54
N ARG A 388 19.43 -6.62 2.12
CA ARG A 388 19.53 -8.07 2.35
C ARG A 388 19.66 -8.88 1.05
N TYR A 389 18.96 -8.44 0.00
CA TYR A 389 18.98 -9.11 -1.29
C TYR A 389 20.34 -9.01 -1.98
N ILE A 390 21.00 -7.85 -1.92
CA ILE A 390 22.29 -7.63 -2.56
C ILE A 390 23.48 -8.21 -1.77
N GLU A 391 23.27 -8.65 -0.53
CA GLU A 391 24.28 -9.35 0.28
C GLU A 391 24.36 -10.86 -0.03
N LYS A 392 23.34 -11.41 -0.66
CA LYS A 392 23.31 -12.82 -1.14
C LYS A 392 24.05 -12.97 -2.46
#